data_da0247686638ff646e5233f235ccee73
#
_entry.id   da0247686638ff646e5233f235ccee73
#
_cell.length_a   1.000
_cell.length_b   1.000
_cell.length_c   1.000
_cell.angle_alpha   90.00
_cell.angle_beta   90.00
_cell.angle_gamma   90.00
#
_symmetry.space_group_name_H-M   'P 1'
#
loop_
_entity.id
_entity.type
_entity.pdbx_description
1 polymer ?
#
loop_
_entity_poly.entity_id
_entity_poly.type
_entity_poly.pdbx_seq_one_letter_code
_entity_poly.pdbx_strand_id
1 'polypeptide(L)'
;MLVDSHCHLDYYTEEELEAVIGRALEAGVERMVTIGVRVEQAAQVKALADRFPQVWGTVGVHPQNVGEAPIPTVEELVALTEHPRVIGIGESGLDYFYDKAPREVQQESFRRHIRACQRTGLPLVIHARDADDDIAAILAEERAAGGPFPALLHCFSSTRALAEAVVAEGGYVSLSGILTFPKSEELRAIAADLPEDRLLVETDSPYLAPAPLRGKRNEPALVAHTAAVLARVRGWDIAKVGEVTTRNFHRLFSQCV
;
A
#
# COMPACT_ATOMS: atom_id res chain seq x y z
N MET A 1 18.86 -3.64 -3.29
CA MET A 1 17.86 -4.09 -2.30
C MET A 1 16.54 -3.44 -2.65
N LEU A 2 15.43 -4.14 -2.52
CA LEU A 2 14.07 -3.64 -2.76
C LEU A 2 13.18 -3.97 -1.56
N VAL A 3 12.09 -3.23 -1.41
CA VAL A 3 11.00 -3.54 -0.49
C VAL A 3 9.72 -3.65 -1.31
N ASP A 4 8.94 -4.71 -1.08
CA ASP A 4 7.57 -4.78 -1.57
C ASP A 4 6.66 -4.14 -0.52
N SER A 5 6.24 -2.90 -0.76
CA SER A 5 5.49 -2.13 0.24
C SER A 5 4.02 -2.54 0.38
N HIS A 6 3.53 -3.46 -0.47
CA HIS A 6 2.14 -3.92 -0.44
C HIS A 6 1.96 -5.24 -1.18
N CYS A 7 1.64 -6.29 -0.44
CA CYS A 7 1.31 -7.61 -0.96
C CYS A 7 0.31 -8.32 -0.04
N HIS A 8 -0.37 -9.36 -0.53
CA HIS A 8 -1.32 -10.15 0.24
C HIS A 8 -0.79 -11.59 0.41
N LEU A 9 0.09 -11.79 1.39
CA LEU A 9 0.70 -13.11 1.65
C LEU A 9 -0.28 -14.13 2.21
N ASP A 10 -1.39 -13.68 2.79
CA ASP A 10 -2.50 -14.51 3.27
C ASP A 10 -3.29 -15.21 2.14
N TYR A 11 -3.08 -14.81 0.89
CA TYR A 11 -3.66 -15.50 -0.30
C TYR A 11 -2.81 -16.66 -0.84
N TYR A 12 -1.64 -16.90 -0.23
CA TYR A 12 -0.81 -18.08 -0.56
C TYR A 12 -1.07 -19.18 0.46
N THR A 13 -0.99 -20.45 0.01
CA THR A 13 -1.10 -21.56 0.96
C THR A 13 0.15 -21.66 1.85
N GLU A 14 0.01 -22.35 2.98
CA GLU A 14 1.14 -22.57 3.90
C GLU A 14 2.36 -23.21 3.22
N GLU A 15 2.11 -24.14 2.27
CA GLU A 15 3.16 -24.82 1.51
C GLU A 15 3.84 -23.90 0.48
N GLU A 16 3.12 -22.89 -0.03
CA GLU A 16 3.64 -21.94 -1.01
C GLU A 16 4.50 -20.84 -0.36
N LEU A 17 4.15 -20.42 0.87
CA LEU A 17 4.70 -19.21 1.51
C LEU A 17 6.21 -19.21 1.58
N GLU A 18 6.82 -20.32 2.02
CA GLU A 18 8.30 -20.39 2.14
C GLU A 18 8.99 -20.23 0.77
N ALA A 19 8.40 -20.85 -0.25
CA ALA A 19 8.94 -20.76 -1.61
C ALA A 19 8.74 -19.35 -2.20
N VAL A 20 7.58 -18.71 -1.96
CA VAL A 20 7.29 -17.33 -2.40
C VAL A 20 8.27 -16.34 -1.76
N ILE A 21 8.46 -16.43 -0.45
CA ILE A 21 9.39 -15.58 0.29
C ILE A 21 10.83 -15.86 -0.13
N GLY A 22 11.21 -17.14 -0.32
CA GLY A 22 12.53 -17.52 -0.81
C GLY A 22 12.85 -16.87 -2.16
N ARG A 23 11.93 -16.94 -3.14
CA ARG A 23 12.09 -16.27 -4.44
C ARG A 23 12.17 -14.75 -4.32
N ALA A 24 11.43 -14.15 -3.39
CA ALA A 24 11.52 -12.71 -3.14
C ALA A 24 12.94 -12.32 -2.67
N LEU A 25 13.50 -13.06 -1.71
CA LEU A 25 14.86 -12.83 -1.23
C LEU A 25 15.91 -13.03 -2.34
N GLU A 26 15.77 -14.08 -3.16
CA GLU A 26 16.64 -14.32 -4.32
C GLU A 26 16.57 -13.18 -5.36
N ALA A 27 15.41 -12.55 -5.50
CA ALA A 27 15.21 -11.37 -6.34
C ALA A 27 15.71 -10.06 -5.72
N GLY A 28 16.27 -10.10 -4.50
CA GLY A 28 16.77 -8.93 -3.77
C GLY A 28 15.68 -8.10 -3.06
N VAL A 29 14.52 -8.70 -2.80
CA VAL A 29 13.43 -8.10 -2.00
C VAL A 29 13.66 -8.51 -0.54
N GLU A 30 14.05 -7.55 0.29
CA GLU A 30 14.45 -7.85 1.69
C GLU A 30 13.31 -7.75 2.69
N ARG A 31 12.28 -6.99 2.35
CA ARG A 31 11.11 -6.77 3.21
C ARG A 31 9.84 -6.80 2.38
N MET A 32 8.77 -7.29 3.00
CA MET A 32 7.43 -7.38 2.42
C MET A 32 6.42 -6.91 3.46
N VAL A 33 5.44 -6.11 3.03
CA VAL A 33 4.34 -5.69 3.90
C VAL A 33 3.09 -6.45 3.48
N THR A 34 2.63 -7.37 4.32
CA THR A 34 1.36 -8.09 4.09
C THR A 34 0.19 -7.27 4.62
N ILE A 35 -0.89 -7.21 3.84
CA ILE A 35 -1.97 -6.26 4.03
C ILE A 35 -3.22 -6.95 4.54
N GLY A 36 -3.75 -6.48 5.67
CA GLY A 36 -5.08 -6.87 6.15
C GLY A 36 -6.17 -6.06 5.46
N VAL A 37 -7.22 -6.74 5.02
CA VAL A 37 -8.37 -6.11 4.34
C VAL A 37 -9.69 -6.31 5.10
N ARG A 38 -9.64 -7.02 6.24
CA ARG A 38 -10.73 -7.25 7.20
C ARG A 38 -10.19 -7.31 8.63
N VAL A 39 -11.00 -6.94 9.59
CA VAL A 39 -10.64 -7.02 11.03
C VAL A 39 -10.24 -8.45 11.43
N GLU A 40 -10.97 -9.44 10.95
CA GLU A 40 -10.76 -10.85 11.27
C GLU A 40 -9.41 -11.39 10.76
N GLN A 41 -8.87 -10.79 9.71
CA GLN A 41 -7.55 -11.16 9.14
C GLN A 41 -6.37 -10.64 9.97
N ALA A 42 -6.58 -9.72 10.90
CA ALA A 42 -5.50 -9.15 11.70
C ALA A 42 -4.67 -10.20 12.43
N ALA A 43 -5.31 -11.26 12.92
CA ALA A 43 -4.60 -12.38 13.57
C ALA A 43 -3.69 -13.13 12.60
N GLN A 44 -4.14 -13.37 11.36
CA GLN A 44 -3.34 -14.03 10.32
C GLN A 44 -2.18 -13.16 9.87
N VAL A 45 -2.41 -11.86 9.66
CA VAL A 45 -1.36 -10.89 9.33
C VAL A 45 -0.24 -10.89 10.38
N LYS A 46 -0.63 -10.83 11.67
CA LYS A 46 0.33 -10.89 12.80
C LYS A 46 1.11 -12.19 12.82
N ALA A 47 0.43 -13.33 12.63
CA ALA A 47 1.07 -14.65 12.59
C ALA A 47 2.08 -14.80 11.45
N LEU A 48 1.78 -14.26 10.26
CA LEU A 48 2.70 -14.21 9.13
C LEU A 48 3.93 -13.37 9.46
N ALA A 49 3.72 -12.19 10.05
CA ALA A 49 4.80 -11.29 10.45
C ALA A 49 5.70 -11.89 11.56
N ASP A 50 5.14 -12.67 12.48
CA ASP A 50 5.92 -13.37 13.51
C ASP A 50 6.73 -14.54 12.95
N ARG A 51 6.14 -15.26 11.98
CA ARG A 51 6.79 -16.43 11.37
C ARG A 51 7.96 -16.06 10.47
N PHE A 52 7.83 -14.96 9.72
CA PHE A 52 8.83 -14.56 8.72
C PHE A 52 9.46 -13.22 9.09
N PRO A 53 10.75 -13.17 9.46
CA PRO A 53 11.42 -11.93 9.88
C PRO A 53 11.44 -10.84 8.79
N GLN A 54 11.25 -11.19 7.53
CA GLN A 54 11.17 -10.25 6.40
C GLN A 54 9.78 -9.65 6.21
N VAL A 55 8.77 -10.16 6.94
CA VAL A 55 7.37 -9.76 6.77
C VAL A 55 6.93 -8.83 7.89
N TRP A 56 6.26 -7.76 7.51
CA TRP A 56 5.57 -6.81 8.36
C TRP A 56 4.11 -6.73 7.92
N GLY A 57 3.24 -6.13 8.70
CA GLY A 57 1.83 -6.11 8.36
C GLY A 57 1.14 -4.78 8.57
N THR A 58 -0.02 -4.63 7.92
CA THR A 58 -1.00 -3.58 8.19
C THR A 58 -2.33 -4.18 8.59
N VAL A 59 -3.17 -3.39 9.26
CA VAL A 59 -4.50 -3.82 9.70
C VAL A 59 -5.54 -2.77 9.33
N GLY A 60 -6.65 -3.21 8.75
CA GLY A 60 -7.72 -2.30 8.31
C GLY A 60 -8.85 -3.02 7.59
N VAL A 61 -9.76 -2.24 7.02
CA VAL A 61 -10.90 -2.74 6.25
C VAL A 61 -10.92 -2.08 4.88
N HIS A 62 -10.71 -2.90 3.85
CA HIS A 62 -10.77 -2.49 2.46
C HIS A 62 -12.18 -1.99 2.07
N PRO A 63 -12.33 -0.93 1.27
CA PRO A 63 -13.63 -0.37 0.91
C PRO A 63 -14.61 -1.38 0.31
N GLN A 64 -14.13 -2.40 -0.38
CA GLN A 64 -15.00 -3.48 -0.90
C GLN A 64 -15.54 -4.43 0.18
N ASN A 65 -14.98 -4.43 1.38
CA ASN A 65 -15.37 -5.31 2.49
C ASN A 65 -16.13 -4.59 3.61
N VAL A 66 -16.26 -3.26 3.53
CA VAL A 66 -16.89 -2.42 4.58
C VAL A 66 -18.35 -2.83 4.85
N GLY A 67 -19.06 -3.35 3.85
CA GLY A 67 -20.45 -3.80 4.01
C GLY A 67 -20.61 -5.20 4.59
N GLU A 68 -19.54 -5.96 4.81
CA GLU A 68 -19.60 -7.36 5.26
C GLU A 68 -19.78 -7.49 6.79
N ALA A 69 -19.33 -6.49 7.55
CA ALA A 69 -19.42 -6.43 9.01
C ALA A 69 -19.63 -4.98 9.49
N PRO A 70 -19.99 -4.73 10.76
CA PRO A 70 -20.01 -3.38 11.31
C PRO A 70 -18.67 -2.68 11.13
N ILE A 71 -18.71 -1.39 10.77
CA ILE A 71 -17.48 -0.59 10.64
C ILE A 71 -16.77 -0.54 12.00
N PRO A 72 -15.49 -0.92 12.09
CA PRO A 72 -14.75 -0.86 13.34
C PRO A 72 -14.69 0.56 13.91
N THR A 73 -14.73 0.68 15.21
CA THR A 73 -14.49 1.93 15.91
C THR A 73 -13.00 2.31 15.80
N VAL A 74 -12.69 3.58 16.08
CA VAL A 74 -11.30 4.05 16.14
C VAL A 74 -10.50 3.27 17.20
N GLU A 75 -11.13 2.98 18.34
CA GLU A 75 -10.55 2.22 19.44
C GLU A 75 -10.20 0.79 19.03
N GLU A 76 -11.08 0.11 18.31
CA GLU A 76 -10.83 -1.23 17.78
C GLU A 76 -9.68 -1.22 16.77
N LEU A 77 -9.64 -0.25 15.84
CA LEU A 77 -8.53 -0.10 14.91
C LEU A 77 -7.19 0.15 15.63
N VAL A 78 -7.18 1.02 16.64
CA VAL A 78 -5.99 1.27 17.46
C VAL A 78 -5.52 0.01 18.17
N ALA A 79 -6.44 -0.75 18.79
CA ALA A 79 -6.11 -2.01 19.46
C ALA A 79 -5.51 -3.07 18.51
N LEU A 80 -5.92 -3.09 17.25
CA LEU A 80 -5.32 -3.98 16.25
C LEU A 80 -3.85 -3.68 15.98
N THR A 81 -3.40 -2.44 16.22
CA THR A 81 -2.01 -2.02 16.00
C THR A 81 -1.06 -2.32 17.16
N GLU A 82 -1.54 -2.85 18.29
CA GLU A 82 -0.73 -3.19 19.47
C GLU A 82 0.18 -4.41 19.25
N HIS A 83 0.77 -4.53 18.08
CA HIS A 83 1.71 -5.61 17.74
C HIS A 83 2.94 -4.99 17.07
N PRO A 84 4.16 -5.32 17.51
CA PRO A 84 5.38 -4.63 17.07
C PRO A 84 5.65 -4.75 15.56
N ARG A 85 5.05 -5.74 14.89
CA ARG A 85 5.21 -5.97 13.45
C ARG A 85 4.04 -5.41 12.63
N VAL A 86 3.07 -4.74 13.25
CA VAL A 86 2.03 -3.96 12.57
C VAL A 86 2.53 -2.52 12.44
N ILE A 87 2.81 -2.11 11.22
CA ILE A 87 3.49 -0.85 10.90
C ILE A 87 2.62 0.17 10.17
N GLY A 88 1.37 -0.16 9.91
CA GLY A 88 0.43 0.74 9.23
C GLY A 88 -1.01 0.37 9.46
N ILE A 89 -1.90 1.29 9.16
CA ILE A 89 -3.35 1.12 9.21
C ILE A 89 -3.88 1.15 7.78
N GLY A 90 -4.61 0.14 7.41
CA GLY A 90 -5.12 -0.10 6.06
C GLY A 90 -4.89 -1.58 5.67
N GLU A 91 -5.36 -1.92 4.51
CA GLU A 91 -5.83 -1.08 3.42
C GLU A 91 -7.22 -0.48 3.73
N SER A 92 -7.38 0.80 3.46
CA SER A 92 -8.65 1.51 3.59
C SER A 92 -8.72 2.63 2.54
N GLY A 93 -9.89 3.15 2.25
CA GLY A 93 -10.08 4.17 1.21
C GLY A 93 -11.45 4.08 0.57
N LEU A 94 -11.51 4.41 -0.72
CA LEU A 94 -12.76 4.44 -1.48
C LEU A 94 -12.62 3.68 -2.81
N ASP A 95 -13.65 2.89 -3.15
CA ASP A 95 -13.75 2.16 -4.41
C ASP A 95 -15.16 2.34 -4.99
N TYR A 96 -15.30 3.28 -5.91
CA TYR A 96 -16.55 3.57 -6.58
C TYR A 96 -16.70 2.82 -7.91
N PHE A 97 -15.66 2.08 -8.32
CA PHE A 97 -15.72 1.22 -9.49
C PHE A 97 -16.50 -0.06 -9.22
N TYR A 98 -16.16 -0.76 -8.13
CA TYR A 98 -16.87 -1.99 -7.76
C TYR A 98 -18.14 -1.72 -6.96
N ASP A 99 -18.22 -0.59 -6.24
CA ASP A 99 -19.37 -0.05 -5.52
C ASP A 99 -20.10 -1.10 -4.64
N LYS A 100 -19.30 -1.95 -3.94
CA LYS A 100 -19.81 -3.07 -3.14
C LYS A 100 -20.49 -2.67 -1.84
N ALA A 101 -20.23 -1.46 -1.35
CA ALA A 101 -20.85 -0.88 -0.17
C ALA A 101 -21.28 0.55 -0.48
N PRO A 102 -22.35 1.08 0.15
CA PRO A 102 -22.76 2.48 -0.03
C PRO A 102 -21.58 3.43 0.19
N ARG A 103 -21.49 4.48 -0.62
CA ARG A 103 -20.36 5.43 -0.59
C ARG A 103 -20.19 6.07 0.78
N GLU A 104 -21.28 6.45 1.44
CA GLU A 104 -21.27 7.04 2.77
C GLU A 104 -20.69 6.07 3.82
N VAL A 105 -20.92 4.78 3.65
CA VAL A 105 -20.38 3.74 4.53
C VAL A 105 -18.87 3.58 4.30
N GLN A 106 -18.41 3.60 3.05
CA GLN A 106 -16.99 3.61 2.71
C GLN A 106 -16.30 4.86 3.26
N GLN A 107 -16.89 6.05 3.09
CA GLN A 107 -16.36 7.33 3.58
C GLN A 107 -16.24 7.35 5.10
N GLU A 108 -17.26 6.88 5.83
CA GLU A 108 -17.20 6.80 7.30
C GLU A 108 -16.10 5.82 7.77
N SER A 109 -15.98 4.66 7.12
CA SER A 109 -14.88 3.72 7.39
C SER A 109 -13.53 4.38 7.17
N PHE A 110 -13.34 5.04 6.02
CA PHE A 110 -12.09 5.73 5.69
C PHE A 110 -11.73 6.79 6.74
N ARG A 111 -12.70 7.62 7.17
CA ARG A 111 -12.49 8.61 8.24
C ARG A 111 -12.04 7.97 9.55
N ARG A 112 -12.62 6.83 9.95
CA ARG A 112 -12.20 6.13 11.18
C ARG A 112 -10.77 5.62 11.09
N HIS A 113 -10.35 5.10 9.93
CA HIS A 113 -8.96 4.69 9.71
C HIS A 113 -8.00 5.88 9.78
N ILE A 114 -8.34 7.02 9.19
CA ILE A 114 -7.55 8.26 9.32
C ILE A 114 -7.40 8.67 10.79
N ARG A 115 -8.50 8.71 11.55
CA ARG A 115 -8.47 9.07 12.98
C ARG A 115 -7.66 8.09 13.81
N ALA A 116 -7.67 6.81 13.47
CA ALA A 116 -6.77 5.83 14.10
C ALA A 116 -5.29 6.10 13.77
N CYS A 117 -4.96 6.50 12.53
CA CYS A 117 -3.61 6.95 12.17
C CYS A 117 -3.18 8.20 12.94
N GLN A 118 -4.06 9.18 13.10
CA GLN A 118 -3.80 10.39 13.90
C GLN A 118 -3.49 10.06 15.37
N ARG A 119 -4.14 9.03 15.95
CA ARG A 119 -3.92 8.60 17.34
C ARG A 119 -2.66 7.78 17.52
N THR A 120 -2.30 6.95 16.56
CA THR A 120 -1.17 6.02 16.65
C THR A 120 0.12 6.57 16.07
N GLY A 121 0.03 7.54 15.14
CA GLY A 121 1.14 7.99 14.33
C GLY A 121 1.55 7.02 13.22
N LEU A 122 0.83 5.90 13.06
CA LEU A 122 1.09 4.93 12.00
C LEU A 122 0.61 5.43 10.63
N PRO A 123 1.31 5.05 9.55
CA PRO A 123 0.90 5.39 8.19
C PRO A 123 -0.45 4.80 7.80
N LEU A 124 -1.24 5.60 7.09
CA LEU A 124 -2.44 5.17 6.39
C LEU A 124 -2.07 4.60 5.02
N VAL A 125 -2.51 3.38 4.71
CA VAL A 125 -2.42 2.77 3.37
C VAL A 125 -3.73 2.97 2.65
N ILE A 126 -3.71 3.79 1.58
CA ILE A 126 -4.91 4.30 0.90
C ILE A 126 -5.15 3.56 -0.41
N HIS A 127 -6.33 2.93 -0.51
CA HIS A 127 -6.92 2.46 -1.76
C HIS A 127 -7.72 3.57 -2.44
N ALA A 128 -7.51 3.78 -3.73
CA ALA A 128 -8.21 4.79 -4.52
C ALA A 128 -8.67 4.19 -5.86
N ARG A 129 -9.98 4.12 -6.08
CA ARG A 129 -10.54 3.69 -7.36
C ARG A 129 -11.79 4.45 -7.73
N ASP A 130 -11.72 5.27 -8.79
CA ASP A 130 -12.81 6.12 -9.29
C ASP A 130 -13.43 7.03 -8.20
N ALA A 131 -12.62 7.50 -7.23
CA ALA A 131 -13.06 8.24 -6.05
C ALA A 131 -12.11 9.38 -5.64
N ASP A 132 -11.28 9.85 -6.55
CA ASP A 132 -10.16 10.76 -6.28
C ASP A 132 -10.57 12.05 -5.56
N ASP A 133 -11.67 12.69 -5.99
CA ASP A 133 -12.15 13.95 -5.43
C ASP A 133 -12.59 13.78 -3.97
N ASP A 134 -13.34 12.71 -3.67
CA ASP A 134 -13.79 12.41 -2.31
C ASP A 134 -12.64 12.01 -1.40
N ILE A 135 -11.66 11.27 -1.92
CA ILE A 135 -10.43 10.94 -1.17
C ILE A 135 -9.69 12.23 -0.82
N ALA A 136 -9.43 13.10 -1.79
CA ALA A 136 -8.73 14.36 -1.56
C ALA A 136 -9.46 15.25 -0.54
N ALA A 137 -10.80 15.37 -0.67
CA ALA A 137 -11.63 16.14 0.25
C ALA A 137 -11.56 15.58 1.68
N ILE A 138 -11.76 14.27 1.85
CA ILE A 138 -11.72 13.61 3.17
C ILE A 138 -10.34 13.75 3.82
N LEU A 139 -9.26 13.56 3.07
CA LEU A 139 -7.90 13.74 3.60
C LEU A 139 -7.69 15.16 4.11
N ALA A 140 -8.13 16.18 3.37
CA ALA A 140 -8.01 17.58 3.76
C ALA A 140 -8.86 17.90 4.99
N GLU A 141 -10.13 17.45 5.03
CA GLU A 141 -11.03 17.65 6.16
C GLU A 141 -10.52 17.02 7.44
N GLU A 142 -10.08 15.76 7.40
CA GLU A 142 -9.58 15.07 8.60
C GLU A 142 -8.22 15.63 9.07
N ARG A 143 -7.36 16.12 8.16
CA ARG A 143 -6.14 16.85 8.55
C ARG A 143 -6.45 18.16 9.25
N ALA A 144 -7.43 18.90 8.74
CA ALA A 144 -7.86 20.15 9.37
C ALA A 144 -8.49 19.92 10.76
N ALA A 145 -9.20 18.82 10.94
CA ALA A 145 -9.90 18.48 12.18
C ALA A 145 -8.98 17.84 13.25
N GLY A 146 -8.12 16.91 12.87
CA GLY A 146 -7.34 16.07 13.80
C GLY A 146 -5.82 16.19 13.67
N GLY A 147 -5.31 17.00 12.75
CA GLY A 147 -3.87 17.20 12.52
C GLY A 147 -3.27 16.24 11.49
N PRO A 148 -1.96 16.36 11.25
CA PRO A 148 -1.26 15.61 10.22
C PRO A 148 -1.15 14.11 10.57
N PHE A 149 -1.06 13.28 9.55
CA PHE A 149 -0.78 11.85 9.62
C PHE A 149 0.01 11.42 8.39
N PRO A 150 0.91 10.40 8.51
CA PRO A 150 1.61 9.86 7.36
C PRO A 150 0.65 9.04 6.49
N ALA A 151 0.84 9.07 5.16
CA ALA A 151 -0.06 8.39 4.23
C ALA A 151 0.69 7.84 3.02
N LEU A 152 0.21 6.71 2.51
CA LEU A 152 0.65 6.05 1.29
C LEU A 152 -0.54 5.84 0.36
N LEU A 153 -0.51 6.46 -0.81
CA LEU A 153 -1.41 6.14 -1.90
C LEU A 153 -0.85 4.90 -2.61
N HIS A 154 -1.38 3.72 -2.26
CA HIS A 154 -0.89 2.47 -2.79
C HIS A 154 -1.45 2.17 -4.19
N CYS A 155 -0.81 1.27 -4.91
CA CYS A 155 -1.21 0.78 -6.24
C CYS A 155 -1.65 1.90 -7.17
N PHE A 156 -0.87 3.00 -7.18
CA PHE A 156 -1.27 4.24 -7.82
C PHE A 156 -1.65 4.04 -9.28
N SER A 157 -2.90 4.34 -9.57
CA SER A 157 -3.49 4.31 -10.91
C SER A 157 -4.53 5.44 -11.10
N SER A 158 -4.50 6.40 -10.22
CA SER A 158 -5.40 7.56 -10.10
C SER A 158 -4.90 8.78 -10.89
N THR A 159 -5.52 9.93 -10.69
CA THR A 159 -5.18 11.18 -11.36
C THR A 159 -3.91 11.82 -10.81
N ARG A 160 -3.25 12.62 -11.65
CA ARG A 160 -2.13 13.48 -11.24
C ARG A 160 -2.52 14.39 -10.06
N ALA A 161 -3.72 14.95 -10.09
CA ALA A 161 -4.20 15.86 -9.06
C ALA A 161 -4.22 15.20 -7.68
N LEU A 162 -4.69 13.96 -7.57
CA LEU A 162 -4.68 13.23 -6.29
C LEU A 162 -3.25 12.93 -5.84
N ALA A 163 -2.36 12.48 -6.74
CA ALA A 163 -0.96 12.22 -6.39
C ALA A 163 -0.28 13.48 -5.85
N GLU A 164 -0.43 14.62 -6.54
CA GLU A 164 0.14 15.89 -6.12
C GLU A 164 -0.43 16.39 -4.80
N ALA A 165 -1.75 16.24 -4.57
CA ALA A 165 -2.38 16.58 -3.30
C ALA A 165 -1.83 15.76 -2.13
N VAL A 166 -1.70 14.44 -2.29
CA VAL A 166 -1.14 13.56 -1.26
C VAL A 166 0.33 13.90 -0.99
N VAL A 167 1.12 14.13 -2.03
CA VAL A 167 2.55 14.47 -1.92
C VAL A 167 2.77 15.85 -1.28
N ALA A 168 1.94 16.85 -1.61
CA ALA A 168 2.01 18.19 -1.02
C ALA A 168 1.84 18.15 0.51
N GLU A 169 1.06 17.21 1.02
CA GLU A 169 0.85 16.96 2.45
C GLU A 169 1.90 16.01 3.07
N GLY A 170 2.98 15.71 2.35
CA GLY A 170 4.07 14.86 2.81
C GLY A 170 3.81 13.36 2.67
N GLY A 171 2.73 12.96 2.00
CA GLY A 171 2.41 11.56 1.72
C GLY A 171 3.28 10.96 0.61
N TYR A 172 3.12 9.66 0.40
CA TYR A 172 3.89 8.85 -0.54
C TYR A 172 2.99 8.23 -1.59
N VAL A 173 3.59 7.84 -2.71
CA VAL A 173 2.92 7.14 -3.81
C VAL A 173 3.68 5.86 -4.11
N SER A 174 2.99 4.72 -4.11
CA SER A 174 3.56 3.43 -4.46
C SER A 174 3.13 2.98 -5.85
N LEU A 175 4.09 2.48 -6.62
CA LEU A 175 3.92 2.06 -8.00
C LEU A 175 3.94 0.54 -8.09
N SER A 176 2.87 -0.02 -8.65
CA SER A 176 2.68 -1.47 -8.82
C SER A 176 3.00 -1.95 -10.24
N GLY A 177 2.73 -3.22 -10.52
CA GLY A 177 2.86 -3.82 -11.84
C GLY A 177 2.13 -3.07 -12.96
N ILE A 178 1.12 -2.26 -12.63
CA ILE A 178 0.39 -1.40 -13.59
C ILE A 178 1.35 -0.44 -14.33
N LEU A 179 2.41 0.05 -13.68
CA LEU A 179 3.41 0.90 -14.31
C LEU A 179 4.03 0.28 -15.57
N THR A 180 4.10 -1.06 -15.59
CA THR A 180 4.71 -1.83 -16.69
C THR A 180 3.76 -2.05 -17.87
N PHE A 181 2.46 -1.75 -17.72
CA PHE A 181 1.48 -2.06 -18.75
C PHE A 181 1.59 -1.13 -19.96
N PRO A 182 1.33 -1.62 -21.19
CA PRO A 182 1.48 -0.80 -22.39
C PRO A 182 0.69 0.52 -22.34
N LYS A 183 -0.53 0.49 -21.83
CA LYS A 183 -1.45 1.64 -21.80
C LYS A 183 -1.24 2.60 -20.60
N SER A 184 -0.18 2.42 -19.80
CA SER A 184 0.09 3.23 -18.60
C SER A 184 1.03 4.42 -18.87
N GLU A 185 0.92 5.06 -20.02
CA GLU A 185 1.78 6.19 -20.41
C GLU A 185 1.60 7.38 -19.48
N GLU A 186 0.36 7.71 -19.14
CA GLU A 186 0.05 8.80 -18.21
C GLU A 186 0.61 8.51 -16.82
N LEU A 187 0.44 7.28 -16.31
CA LEU A 187 1.01 6.87 -15.04
C LEU A 187 2.55 7.00 -15.01
N ARG A 188 3.21 6.61 -16.11
CA ARG A 188 4.67 6.79 -16.24
C ARG A 188 5.07 8.27 -16.29
N ALA A 189 4.28 9.12 -16.94
CA ALA A 189 4.52 10.55 -16.94
C ALA A 189 4.38 11.18 -15.55
N ILE A 190 3.35 10.77 -14.78
CA ILE A 190 3.19 11.18 -13.38
C ILE A 190 4.39 10.71 -12.55
N ALA A 191 4.76 9.43 -12.65
CA ALA A 191 5.89 8.86 -11.92
C ALA A 191 7.24 9.51 -12.27
N ALA A 192 7.38 10.05 -13.48
CA ALA A 192 8.56 10.82 -13.88
C ALA A 192 8.69 12.17 -13.17
N ASP A 193 7.56 12.82 -12.86
CA ASP A 193 7.50 14.18 -12.32
C ASP A 193 7.46 14.22 -10.79
N LEU A 194 6.94 13.18 -10.14
CA LEU A 194 6.82 13.14 -8.67
C LEU A 194 8.19 13.26 -7.98
N PRO A 195 8.27 13.91 -6.80
CA PRO A 195 9.51 14.00 -6.03
C PRO A 195 10.11 12.63 -5.72
N GLU A 196 11.43 12.47 -5.89
CA GLU A 196 12.09 11.18 -5.68
C GLU A 196 11.93 10.65 -4.24
N ASP A 197 11.83 11.55 -3.27
CA ASP A 197 11.68 11.22 -1.85
C ASP A 197 10.24 10.86 -1.44
N ARG A 198 9.33 10.66 -2.42
CA ARG A 198 7.93 10.30 -2.22
C ARG A 198 7.51 9.02 -2.95
N LEU A 199 8.44 8.34 -3.61
CA LEU A 199 8.15 7.15 -4.41
C LEU A 199 8.47 5.86 -3.66
N LEU A 200 7.55 4.89 -3.74
CA LEU A 200 7.74 3.50 -3.36
C LEU A 200 7.41 2.57 -4.53
N VAL A 201 7.71 1.29 -4.37
CA VAL A 201 7.32 0.22 -5.30
C VAL A 201 6.68 -0.93 -4.54
N GLU A 202 5.77 -1.63 -5.20
CA GLU A 202 5.03 -2.76 -4.66
C GLU A 202 4.62 -3.73 -5.73
N THR A 203 4.09 -4.88 -5.34
CA THR A 203 3.48 -5.84 -6.26
C THR A 203 1.97 -5.79 -6.30
N ASP A 204 1.31 -5.57 -5.18
CA ASP A 204 -0.11 -5.87 -4.95
C ASP A 204 -0.43 -7.36 -5.24
N SER A 205 0.55 -8.24 -4.98
CA SER A 205 0.42 -9.67 -5.26
C SER A 205 -0.62 -10.33 -4.36
N PRO A 206 -1.39 -11.30 -4.88
CA PRO A 206 -1.21 -12.06 -6.11
C PRO A 206 -1.78 -11.42 -7.38
N TYR A 207 -2.22 -10.18 -7.32
CA TYR A 207 -2.82 -9.42 -8.42
C TYR A 207 -1.76 -8.70 -9.27
N LEU A 208 -2.18 -8.12 -10.40
CA LEU A 208 -1.44 -7.13 -11.18
C LEU A 208 -0.03 -7.55 -11.63
N ALA A 209 0.18 -8.83 -11.95
CA ALA A 209 1.49 -9.31 -12.44
C ALA A 209 2.06 -8.38 -13.53
N PRO A 210 3.31 -7.91 -13.37
CA PRO A 210 3.93 -6.97 -14.31
C PRO A 210 4.16 -7.60 -15.69
N ALA A 211 4.31 -6.77 -16.73
CA ALA A 211 4.78 -7.26 -18.02
C ALA A 211 6.24 -7.76 -17.89
N PRO A 212 6.64 -8.87 -18.53
CA PRO A 212 5.88 -9.63 -19.52
C PRO A 212 4.95 -10.72 -18.93
N LEU A 213 4.79 -10.78 -17.62
CA LEU A 213 4.09 -11.86 -16.90
C LEU A 213 2.58 -11.60 -16.71
N ARG A 214 2.01 -10.63 -17.40
CA ARG A 214 0.56 -10.33 -17.32
C ARG A 214 -0.29 -11.57 -17.47
N GLY A 215 -1.32 -11.70 -16.61
CA GLY A 215 -2.22 -12.87 -16.62
C GLY A 215 -1.68 -14.09 -15.86
N LYS A 216 -0.45 -14.02 -15.34
CA LYS A 216 0.08 -14.99 -14.37
C LYS A 216 -0.25 -14.53 -12.94
N ARG A 217 -0.14 -15.45 -11.98
CA ARG A 217 -0.20 -15.09 -10.56
C ARG A 217 1.04 -14.25 -10.21
N ASN A 218 0.82 -13.11 -9.59
CA ASN A 218 1.90 -12.24 -9.13
C ASN A 218 2.50 -12.75 -7.81
N GLU A 219 3.71 -12.33 -7.47
CA GLU A 219 4.39 -12.61 -6.20
C GLU A 219 5.39 -11.50 -5.87
N PRO A 220 5.81 -11.34 -4.59
CA PRO A 220 6.72 -10.25 -4.18
C PRO A 220 8.01 -10.15 -4.97
N ALA A 221 8.58 -11.28 -5.44
CA ALA A 221 9.76 -11.30 -6.30
C ALA A 221 9.62 -10.43 -7.55
N LEU A 222 8.40 -10.28 -8.07
CA LEU A 222 8.12 -9.58 -9.31
C LEU A 222 8.12 -8.05 -9.18
N VAL A 223 8.25 -7.50 -7.97
CA VAL A 223 8.46 -6.04 -7.77
C VAL A 223 9.70 -5.55 -8.52
N ALA A 224 10.68 -6.42 -8.75
CA ALA A 224 11.87 -6.11 -9.53
C ALA A 224 11.53 -5.63 -10.97
N HIS A 225 10.46 -6.13 -11.59
CA HIS A 225 10.01 -5.67 -12.89
C HIS A 225 9.43 -4.24 -12.84
N THR A 226 8.65 -3.92 -11.81
CA THR A 226 8.15 -2.56 -11.56
C THR A 226 9.31 -1.59 -11.33
N ALA A 227 10.26 -1.96 -10.48
CA ALA A 227 11.47 -1.19 -10.22
C ALA A 227 12.29 -0.94 -11.50
N ALA A 228 12.44 -1.95 -12.37
CA ALA A 228 13.14 -1.80 -13.64
C ALA A 228 12.44 -0.83 -14.60
N VAL A 229 11.11 -0.76 -14.58
CA VAL A 229 10.35 0.24 -15.38
C VAL A 229 10.52 1.62 -14.75
N LEU A 230 10.43 1.76 -13.44
CA LEU A 230 10.65 3.02 -12.74
C LEU A 230 12.07 3.56 -13.02
N ALA A 231 13.10 2.70 -13.04
CA ALA A 231 14.47 3.06 -13.41
C ALA A 231 14.51 3.74 -14.79
N ARG A 232 13.88 3.12 -15.79
CA ARG A 232 13.81 3.71 -17.15
C ARG A 232 13.03 5.02 -17.19
N VAL A 233 11.91 5.09 -16.49
CA VAL A 233 11.06 6.29 -16.43
C VAL A 233 11.82 7.49 -15.82
N ARG A 234 12.62 7.23 -14.80
CA ARG A 234 13.39 8.26 -14.08
C ARG A 234 14.78 8.51 -14.65
N GLY A 235 15.24 7.71 -15.61
CA GLY A 235 16.64 7.76 -16.08
C GLY A 235 17.64 7.36 -15.00
N TRP A 236 17.23 6.48 -14.08
CA TRP A 236 18.07 5.96 -12.98
C TRP A 236 18.61 4.57 -13.32
N ASP A 237 19.65 4.16 -12.63
CA ASP A 237 19.99 2.75 -12.55
C ASP A 237 19.12 2.03 -11.49
N ILE A 238 19.13 0.70 -11.54
CA ILE A 238 18.30 -0.10 -10.63
C ILE A 238 18.78 0.01 -9.18
N ALA A 239 20.07 0.26 -8.95
CA ALA A 239 20.61 0.44 -7.61
C ALA A 239 20.05 1.71 -6.96
N LYS A 240 19.96 2.82 -7.72
CA LYS A 240 19.34 4.05 -7.26
C LYS A 240 17.84 3.88 -6.95
N VAL A 241 17.11 3.14 -7.78
CA VAL A 241 15.68 2.83 -7.46
C VAL A 241 15.59 2.12 -6.12
N GLY A 242 16.39 1.07 -5.91
CA GLY A 242 16.42 0.34 -4.64
C GLY A 242 16.78 1.24 -3.46
N GLU A 243 17.82 2.07 -3.58
CA GLU A 243 18.23 3.02 -2.54
C GLU A 243 17.11 4.00 -2.18
N VAL A 244 16.55 4.67 -3.20
CA VAL A 244 15.53 5.71 -3.01
C VAL A 244 14.26 5.12 -2.41
N THR A 245 13.71 4.07 -3.00
CA THR A 245 12.43 3.52 -2.56
C THR A 245 12.54 2.84 -1.19
N THR A 246 13.65 2.15 -0.89
CA THR A 246 13.89 1.57 0.44
C THR A 246 14.07 2.65 1.51
N ARG A 247 14.83 3.71 1.23
CA ARG A 247 14.96 4.86 2.13
C ARG A 247 13.61 5.52 2.40
N ASN A 248 12.78 5.71 1.38
CA ASN A 248 11.45 6.29 1.50
C ASN A 248 10.53 5.37 2.31
N PHE A 249 10.61 4.06 2.09
CA PHE A 249 9.88 3.07 2.88
C PHE A 249 10.20 3.21 4.38
N HIS A 250 11.46 3.25 4.77
CA HIS A 250 11.85 3.40 6.18
C HIS A 250 11.50 4.77 6.78
N ARG A 251 11.40 5.82 5.96
CA ARG A 251 10.92 7.12 6.43
C ARG A 251 9.41 7.09 6.71
N LEU A 252 8.64 6.43 5.86
CA LEU A 252 7.20 6.29 6.05
C LEU A 252 6.89 5.30 7.18
N PHE A 253 7.43 4.10 7.11
CA PHE A 253 7.23 3.03 8.09
C PHE A 253 8.37 2.99 9.11
N SER A 254 8.49 4.05 9.90
CA SER A 254 9.61 4.26 10.82
C SER A 254 9.74 3.20 11.93
N GLN A 255 8.68 2.41 12.17
CA GLN A 255 8.72 1.29 13.12
C GLN A 255 9.30 0.01 12.50
N CYS A 256 9.50 -0.03 11.18
CA CYS A 256 10.13 -1.14 10.47
C CYS A 256 11.66 -1.03 10.54
N VAL A 257 12.25 -1.38 11.67
CA VAL A 257 13.70 -1.35 11.92
C VAL A 257 14.30 -2.73 11.83
#